data_fdd64aae56175affe6b945f1fb2387e6
#
_entry.id   fdd64aae56175affe6b945f1fb2387e6
#
_cell.length_a   1.000
_cell.length_b   1.000
_cell.length_c   1.000
_cell.angle_alpha   90.00
_cell.angle_beta   90.00
_cell.angle_gamma   90.00
#
_symmetry.space_group_name_H-M   'P 1'
#
loop_
_entity.id
_entity.type
_entity.pdbx_description
1 polymer ?
#
loop_
_entity_poly.entity_id
_entity_poly.type
_entity_poly.pdbx_seq_one_letter_code
_entity_poly.pdbx_strand_id
1 'polypeptide(L)'
;MLSNDQITLSPNPLVRALGKLPAEFTKADIISYIVDNDIHALELRYIGGDGRLKVLNFAIQSVAHLDRILTMGERVDGSSLFNFVDATSSDLYVVPQLRSAFMNPFAAEPTIDFLCYFYDVAGNPLVSSPQHVLRRAQTALEAATGNRLQALGELEYYLFSDVETL
;
A
#
# COMPACT_ATOMS: atom_id res chain seq x y z
N MET A 1 -15.99 -21.54 -4.51
CA MET A 1 -15.86 -21.37 -3.04
C MET A 1 -14.39 -21.42 -2.73
N LEU A 2 -13.82 -20.34 -2.24
CA LEU A 2 -12.46 -20.33 -1.72
C LEU A 2 -12.45 -21.16 -0.43
N SER A 3 -11.43 -22.01 -0.26
CA SER A 3 -11.41 -22.91 0.88
C SER A 3 -11.20 -22.11 2.17
N ASN A 4 -11.88 -22.50 3.23
CA ASN A 4 -11.72 -21.97 4.59
C ASN A 4 -10.23 -21.94 5.01
N ASP A 5 -9.42 -22.81 4.42
CA ASP A 5 -7.98 -22.93 4.64
C ASP A 5 -7.18 -21.71 4.18
N GLN A 6 -7.55 -21.04 3.09
CA GLN A 6 -6.85 -19.84 2.61
C GLN A 6 -6.97 -18.67 3.59
N ILE A 7 -8.09 -18.59 4.30
CA ILE A 7 -8.30 -17.61 5.36
C ILE A 7 -7.55 -18.03 6.61
N THR A 8 -7.75 -19.25 7.08
CA THR A 8 -7.21 -19.75 8.34
C THR A 8 -5.68 -19.81 8.35
N LEU A 9 -5.07 -20.20 7.22
CA LEU A 9 -3.62 -20.33 7.08
C LEU A 9 -2.95 -19.07 6.50
N SER A 10 -3.69 -17.98 6.28
CA SER A 10 -3.12 -16.74 5.76
C SER A 10 -2.02 -16.20 6.68
N PRO A 11 -0.85 -15.82 6.16
CA PRO A 11 0.16 -15.12 6.95
C PRO A 11 -0.29 -13.72 7.39
N ASN A 12 -1.25 -13.11 6.67
CA ASN A 12 -1.77 -11.78 7.02
C ASN A 12 -2.77 -11.87 8.18
N PRO A 13 -2.48 -11.26 9.35
CA PRO A 13 -3.38 -11.27 10.51
C PRO A 13 -4.76 -10.69 10.22
N LEU A 14 -4.86 -9.66 9.35
CA LEU A 14 -6.14 -9.06 8.96
C LEU A 14 -7.06 -10.08 8.29
N VAL A 15 -6.51 -10.92 7.40
CA VAL A 15 -7.27 -11.96 6.70
C VAL A 15 -7.88 -12.92 7.71
N ARG A 16 -7.10 -13.37 8.68
CA ARG A 16 -7.58 -14.29 9.73
C ARG A 16 -8.62 -13.65 10.65
N ALA A 17 -8.39 -12.41 11.07
CA ALA A 17 -9.27 -11.70 12.00
C ALA A 17 -10.60 -11.31 11.34
N LEU A 18 -10.56 -10.85 10.09
CA LEU A 18 -11.74 -10.41 9.35
C LEU A 18 -12.52 -11.58 8.71
N GLY A 19 -11.90 -12.76 8.59
CA GLY A 19 -12.51 -13.90 7.89
C GLY A 19 -12.75 -13.64 6.41
N LYS A 20 -11.98 -12.75 5.78
CA LYS A 20 -12.14 -12.27 4.42
C LYS A 20 -10.82 -12.29 3.66
N LEU A 21 -10.86 -12.51 2.35
CA LEU A 21 -9.69 -12.33 1.50
C LEU A 21 -9.40 -10.82 1.28
N PRO A 22 -8.16 -10.45 0.97
CA PRO A 22 -7.78 -9.05 0.79
C PRO A 22 -8.60 -8.30 -0.28
N ALA A 23 -9.07 -8.99 -1.32
CA ALA A 23 -9.92 -8.40 -2.36
C ALA A 23 -11.32 -7.99 -1.86
N GLU A 24 -11.73 -8.52 -0.71
CA GLU A 24 -13.03 -8.29 -0.09
C GLU A 24 -12.99 -7.26 1.05
N PHE A 25 -11.79 -6.75 1.39
CA PHE A 25 -11.64 -5.75 2.44
C PHE A 25 -12.38 -4.47 2.11
N THR A 26 -13.23 -4.06 3.02
CA THR A 26 -13.92 -2.78 2.97
C THR A 26 -13.27 -1.77 3.91
N LYS A 27 -13.57 -0.50 3.70
CA LYS A 27 -13.12 0.56 4.60
C LYS A 27 -13.60 0.33 6.04
N ALA A 28 -14.84 -0.12 6.20
CA ALA A 28 -15.40 -0.42 7.52
C ALA A 28 -14.63 -1.55 8.23
N ASP A 29 -14.25 -2.60 7.51
CA ASP A 29 -13.45 -3.70 8.05
C ASP A 29 -12.10 -3.19 8.57
N ILE A 30 -11.42 -2.34 7.79
CA ILE A 30 -10.11 -1.77 8.16
C ILE A 30 -10.24 -0.86 9.39
N ILE A 31 -11.25 0.01 9.43
CA ILE A 31 -11.49 0.89 10.57
C ILE A 31 -11.76 0.08 11.85
N SER A 32 -12.65 -0.92 11.76
CA SER A 32 -12.95 -1.79 12.90
C SER A 32 -11.69 -2.49 13.40
N TYR A 33 -10.92 -3.09 12.48
CA TYR A 33 -9.68 -3.78 12.84
C TYR A 33 -8.68 -2.86 13.55
N ILE A 34 -8.51 -1.62 13.05
CA ILE A 34 -7.61 -0.62 13.65
C ILE A 34 -8.06 -0.26 15.08
N VAL A 35 -9.35 -0.01 15.26
CA VAL A 35 -9.90 0.35 16.58
C VAL A 35 -9.82 -0.82 17.56
N ASP A 36 -10.19 -2.02 17.12
CA ASP A 36 -10.24 -3.22 17.97
C ASP A 36 -8.84 -3.71 18.40
N ASN A 37 -7.79 -3.34 17.65
CA ASN A 37 -6.41 -3.73 17.93
C ASN A 37 -5.50 -2.57 18.39
N ASP A 38 -6.08 -1.43 18.77
CA ASP A 38 -5.38 -0.27 19.32
C ASP A 38 -4.20 0.20 18.43
N ILE A 39 -4.45 0.28 17.11
CA ILE A 39 -3.44 0.68 16.13
C ILE A 39 -3.44 2.20 16.01
N HIS A 40 -2.29 2.83 16.24
CA HIS A 40 -2.16 4.29 16.27
C HIS A 40 -1.42 4.89 15.08
N ALA A 41 -0.76 4.07 14.26
CA ALA A 41 0.01 4.51 13.12
C ALA A 41 -0.40 3.80 11.85
N LEU A 42 -0.34 4.52 10.73
CA LEU A 42 -0.46 3.93 9.40
C LEU A 42 0.70 4.37 8.51
N GLU A 43 1.11 3.46 7.66
CA GLU A 43 2.17 3.67 6.67
C GLU A 43 1.63 3.51 5.26
N LEU A 44 1.82 4.55 4.45
CA LEU A 44 1.46 4.57 3.05
C LEU A 44 2.70 4.29 2.20
N ARG A 45 2.81 3.07 1.67
CA ARG A 45 3.96 2.60 0.89
C ARG A 45 3.74 2.79 -0.60
N TYR A 46 4.78 3.26 -1.28
CA TYR A 46 4.74 3.48 -2.73
C TYR A 46 6.12 3.25 -3.37
N ILE A 47 6.13 3.00 -4.66
CA ILE A 47 7.37 2.97 -5.43
C ILE A 47 7.67 4.38 -5.92
N GLY A 48 8.82 4.92 -5.53
CA GLY A 48 9.29 6.22 -5.98
C GLY A 48 9.75 6.21 -7.44
N GLY A 49 10.05 7.39 -7.98
CA GLY A 49 10.57 7.54 -9.35
C GLY A 49 11.94 6.87 -9.57
N ASP A 50 12.66 6.58 -8.48
CA ASP A 50 13.92 5.86 -8.45
C ASP A 50 13.80 4.32 -8.34
N GLY A 51 12.55 3.81 -8.39
CA GLY A 51 12.25 2.38 -8.28
C GLY A 51 12.30 1.81 -6.86
N ARG A 52 12.57 2.63 -5.85
CA ARG A 52 12.65 2.18 -4.45
C ARG A 52 11.29 2.20 -3.78
N LEU A 53 11.04 1.21 -2.92
CA LEU A 53 9.90 1.23 -1.99
C LEU A 53 10.14 2.31 -0.92
N LYS A 54 9.25 3.28 -0.86
CA LYS A 54 9.26 4.40 0.10
C LYS A 54 8.03 4.34 0.98
N VAL A 55 8.05 5.08 2.07
CA VAL A 55 6.98 5.13 3.06
C VAL A 55 6.69 6.56 3.48
N LEU A 56 5.41 6.85 3.68
CA LEU A 56 4.89 8.06 4.34
C LEU A 56 4.16 7.62 5.60
N ASN A 57 4.56 8.16 6.74
CA ASN A 57 4.06 7.76 8.04
C ASN A 57 3.04 8.77 8.56
N PHE A 58 1.93 8.28 9.09
CA PHE A 58 0.88 9.12 9.66
C PHE A 58 0.41 8.57 11.00
N ALA A 59 0.28 9.44 12.00
CA ALA A 59 -0.41 9.11 13.23
C ALA A 59 -1.92 9.17 13.02
N ILE A 60 -2.64 8.19 13.52
CA ILE A 60 -4.10 8.14 13.47
C ILE A 60 -4.64 9.02 14.60
N GLN A 61 -5.19 10.17 14.25
CA GLN A 61 -5.67 11.15 15.25
C GLN A 61 -7.10 10.88 15.73
N SER A 62 -7.93 10.28 14.88
CA SER A 62 -9.32 9.95 15.18
C SER A 62 -9.89 9.01 14.11
N VAL A 63 -11.03 8.38 14.40
CA VAL A 63 -11.79 7.58 13.42
C VAL A 63 -12.19 8.42 12.21
N ALA A 64 -12.58 9.68 12.40
CA ALA A 64 -12.93 10.58 11.31
C ALA A 64 -11.72 10.91 10.43
N HIS A 65 -10.53 11.10 11.02
CA HIS A 65 -9.28 11.28 10.29
C HIS A 65 -8.93 10.03 9.47
N LEU A 66 -9.03 8.86 10.09
CA LEU A 66 -8.79 7.58 9.44
C LEU A 66 -9.77 7.34 8.27
N ASP A 67 -11.06 7.60 8.48
CA ASP A 67 -12.09 7.49 7.43
C ASP A 67 -11.76 8.37 6.21
N ARG A 68 -11.31 9.59 6.46
CA ARG A 68 -10.88 10.52 5.42
C ARG A 68 -9.66 10.00 4.66
N ILE A 69 -8.62 9.52 5.36
CA ILE A 69 -7.42 8.94 4.72
C ILE A 69 -7.79 7.75 3.83
N LEU A 70 -8.60 6.84 4.35
CA LEU A 70 -8.99 5.63 3.61
C LEU A 70 -9.93 5.93 2.44
N THR A 71 -10.58 7.09 2.41
CA THR A 71 -11.49 7.49 1.34
C THR A 71 -10.80 8.33 0.27
N MET A 72 -10.10 9.37 0.70
CA MET A 72 -9.56 10.42 -0.17
C MET A 72 -8.03 10.40 -0.26
N GLY A 73 -7.37 9.67 0.65
CA GLY A 73 -5.93 9.74 0.81
C GLY A 73 -5.46 10.95 1.61
N GLU A 74 -4.15 11.11 1.68
CA GLU A 74 -3.49 12.29 2.24
C GLU A 74 -2.84 13.12 1.16
N ARG A 75 -2.91 14.45 1.33
CA ARG A 75 -2.27 15.41 0.43
C ARG A 75 -0.77 15.46 0.71
N VAL A 76 0.01 15.37 -0.34
CA VAL A 76 1.46 15.37 -0.29
C VAL A 76 2.04 16.25 -1.40
N ASP A 77 3.26 16.74 -1.20
CA ASP A 77 4.02 17.41 -2.24
C ASP A 77 4.66 16.39 -3.19
N GLY A 78 4.07 16.24 -4.36
CA GLY A 78 4.53 15.29 -5.37
C GLY A 78 5.91 15.61 -5.94
N SER A 79 6.32 16.89 -5.94
CA SER A 79 7.65 17.29 -6.44
C SER A 79 8.78 16.79 -5.55
N SER A 80 8.53 16.61 -4.25
CA SER A 80 9.48 16.00 -3.32
C SER A 80 9.53 14.47 -3.42
N LEU A 81 8.50 13.85 -3.98
CA LEU A 81 8.37 12.39 -4.12
C LEU A 81 8.83 11.89 -5.49
N PHE A 82 8.59 12.68 -6.52
CA PHE A 82 8.83 12.32 -7.91
C PHE A 82 9.52 13.45 -8.66
N ASN A 83 10.69 13.20 -9.20
CA ASN A 83 11.49 14.17 -9.95
C ASN A 83 10.87 14.61 -11.30
N PHE A 84 9.81 13.93 -11.73
CA PHE A 84 9.06 14.25 -12.95
C PHE A 84 7.75 15.03 -12.67
N VAL A 85 7.48 15.40 -11.43
CA VAL A 85 6.34 16.24 -11.03
C VAL A 85 6.82 17.68 -10.88
N ASP A 86 6.18 18.60 -11.60
CA ASP A 86 6.49 20.02 -11.56
C ASP A 86 6.04 20.64 -10.22
N ALA A 87 6.91 21.46 -9.62
CA ALA A 87 6.63 22.14 -8.35
C ALA A 87 5.42 23.08 -8.40
N THR A 88 5.07 23.61 -9.58
CA THR A 88 3.92 24.51 -9.75
C THR A 88 2.56 23.79 -9.72
N SER A 89 2.55 22.46 -9.87
CA SER A 89 1.36 21.60 -9.83
C SER A 89 1.62 20.32 -9.02
N SER A 90 2.30 20.47 -7.89
CA SER A 90 2.84 19.33 -7.14
C SER A 90 1.87 18.68 -6.16
N ASP A 91 0.70 19.26 -5.93
CA ASP A 91 -0.28 18.68 -5.02
C ASP A 91 -0.80 17.35 -5.53
N LEU A 92 -0.45 16.28 -4.81
CA LEU A 92 -0.94 14.94 -5.05
C LEU A 92 -1.67 14.40 -3.83
N TYR A 93 -2.54 13.43 -4.07
CA TYR A 93 -3.18 12.63 -3.04
C TYR A 93 -2.65 11.20 -3.09
N VAL A 94 -2.11 10.73 -1.97
CA VAL A 94 -1.67 9.34 -1.79
C VAL A 94 -2.82 8.54 -1.22
N VAL A 95 -3.38 7.64 -2.03
CA VAL A 95 -4.61 6.90 -1.70
C VAL A 95 -4.29 5.43 -1.44
N PRO A 96 -4.58 4.92 -0.23
CA PRO A 96 -4.32 3.54 0.13
C PRO A 96 -5.21 2.56 -0.64
N GLN A 97 -4.64 1.40 -0.97
CA GLN A 97 -5.36 0.29 -1.57
C GLN A 97 -5.76 -0.68 -0.46
N LEU A 98 -7.03 -0.71 -0.07
CA LEU A 98 -7.51 -1.50 1.08
C LEU A 98 -7.12 -2.96 1.00
N ARG A 99 -7.14 -3.56 -0.20
CA ARG A 99 -6.73 -4.95 -0.43
C ARG A 99 -5.25 -5.25 -0.14
N SER A 100 -4.43 -4.22 0.01
CA SER A 100 -3.00 -4.37 0.33
C SER A 100 -2.70 -4.19 1.81
N ALA A 101 -3.71 -4.03 2.65
CA ALA A 101 -3.53 -3.82 4.08
C ALA A 101 -2.82 -4.99 4.75
N PHE A 102 -1.79 -4.69 5.54
CA PHE A 102 -1.10 -5.67 6.39
C PHE A 102 -0.52 -5.00 7.63
N MET A 103 -0.30 -5.77 8.69
CA MET A 103 0.41 -5.30 9.88
C MET A 103 1.91 -5.28 9.62
N ASN A 104 2.57 -4.17 9.96
CA ASN A 104 4.02 -4.05 9.84
C ASN A 104 4.70 -4.89 10.94
N PRO A 105 5.39 -5.99 10.58
CA PRO A 105 6.02 -6.87 11.58
C PRO A 105 7.32 -6.29 12.16
N PHE A 106 7.83 -5.19 11.59
CA PHE A 106 9.09 -4.57 11.99
C PHE A 106 8.91 -3.23 12.72
N ALA A 107 7.68 -2.72 12.81
CA ALA A 107 7.40 -1.51 13.57
C ALA A 107 7.43 -1.77 15.07
N ALA A 108 7.98 -0.83 15.85
CA ALA A 108 8.00 -0.91 17.31
C ALA A 108 6.59 -0.76 17.92
N GLU A 109 5.76 0.06 17.29
CA GLU A 109 4.37 0.29 17.68
C GLU A 109 3.42 -0.37 16.67
N PRO A 110 2.20 -0.78 17.09
CA PRO A 110 1.22 -1.35 16.19
C PRO A 110 0.93 -0.43 15.01
N THR A 111 1.35 -0.84 13.82
CA THR A 111 1.28 -0.04 12.60
C THR A 111 0.67 -0.86 11.46
N ILE A 112 -0.28 -0.25 10.77
CA ILE A 112 -0.88 -0.85 9.57
C ILE A 112 -0.34 -0.20 8.30
N ASP A 113 0.05 -1.01 7.35
CA ASP A 113 0.65 -0.61 6.10
C ASP A 113 -0.30 -0.82 4.91
N PHE A 114 -0.18 0.07 3.93
CA PHE A 114 -0.90 -0.02 2.66
C PHE A 114 0.01 0.29 1.49
N LEU A 115 -0.13 -0.43 0.39
CA LEU A 115 0.35 0.04 -0.91
C LEU A 115 -0.61 1.09 -1.45
N CYS A 116 -0.06 2.13 -2.10
CA CYS A 116 -0.82 3.31 -2.47
C CYS A 116 -0.71 3.65 -3.95
N TYR A 117 -1.71 4.37 -4.44
CA TYR A 117 -1.69 5.05 -5.73
C TYR A 117 -1.71 6.56 -5.53
N PHE A 118 -1.24 7.29 -6.54
CA PHE A 118 -1.25 8.75 -6.55
C PHE A 118 -2.26 9.29 -7.54
N TYR A 119 -2.93 10.36 -7.11
CA TYR A 119 -3.94 11.08 -7.89
C TYR A 119 -3.68 12.58 -7.78
N ASP A 120 -4.06 13.33 -8.80
CA ASP A 120 -4.07 14.79 -8.74
C ASP A 120 -5.28 15.34 -7.94
N VAL A 121 -5.34 16.67 -7.79
CA VAL A 121 -6.43 17.36 -7.08
C VAL A 121 -7.80 17.15 -7.73
N ALA A 122 -7.86 16.83 -9.02
CA ALA A 122 -9.09 16.52 -9.75
C ALA A 122 -9.49 15.03 -9.66
N GLY A 123 -8.71 14.21 -8.97
CA GLY A 123 -8.92 12.78 -8.84
C GLY A 123 -8.44 11.96 -10.05
N ASN A 124 -7.66 12.56 -10.96
CA ASN A 124 -7.07 11.82 -12.06
C ASN A 124 -5.82 11.05 -11.59
N PRO A 125 -5.62 9.83 -12.09
CA PRO A 125 -4.42 9.06 -11.75
C PRO A 125 -3.14 9.75 -12.18
N LEU A 126 -2.11 9.77 -11.34
CA LEU A 126 -0.76 10.15 -11.75
C LEU A 126 -0.19 9.06 -12.67
N VAL A 127 -0.46 9.20 -13.96
CA VAL A 127 -0.22 8.16 -14.98
C VAL A 127 1.26 7.77 -15.14
N SER A 128 2.18 8.63 -14.73
CA SER A 128 3.63 8.42 -14.73
C SER A 128 4.15 7.69 -13.49
N SER A 129 3.33 7.53 -12.44
CA SER A 129 3.75 6.76 -11.28
C SER A 129 3.92 5.28 -11.61
N PRO A 130 4.95 4.61 -11.05
CA PRO A 130 5.24 3.20 -11.35
C PRO A 130 4.04 2.27 -11.20
N GLN A 131 3.22 2.48 -10.18
CA GLN A 131 2.02 1.69 -9.91
C GLN A 131 0.97 1.82 -11.02
N HIS A 132 0.75 3.05 -11.51
CA HIS A 132 -0.18 3.27 -12.62
C HIS A 132 0.38 2.78 -13.96
N VAL A 133 1.68 2.88 -14.18
CA VAL A 133 2.35 2.29 -15.35
C VAL A 133 2.14 0.78 -15.39
N LEU A 134 2.41 0.09 -14.27
CA LEU A 134 2.20 -1.36 -14.15
C LEU A 134 0.73 -1.74 -14.38
N ARG A 135 -0.21 -1.01 -13.77
CA ARG A 135 -1.64 -1.27 -13.96
C ARG A 135 -2.08 -1.14 -15.41
N ARG A 136 -1.61 -0.10 -16.12
CA ARG A 136 -1.93 0.08 -17.56
C ARG A 136 -1.33 -1.04 -18.42
N ALA A 137 -0.09 -1.44 -18.13
CA ALA A 137 0.56 -2.54 -18.83
C ALA A 137 -0.21 -3.86 -18.65
N GLN A 138 -0.63 -4.17 -17.42
CA GLN A 138 -1.47 -5.33 -17.13
C GLN A 138 -2.80 -5.30 -17.90
N THR A 139 -3.49 -4.16 -17.87
CA THR A 139 -4.76 -4.00 -18.58
C THR A 139 -4.58 -4.15 -20.10
N ALA A 140 -3.52 -3.58 -20.67
CA ALA A 140 -3.21 -3.70 -22.07
C ALA A 140 -2.89 -5.16 -22.49
N LEU A 141 -2.12 -5.89 -21.67
CA LEU A 141 -1.82 -7.29 -21.88
C LEU A 141 -3.10 -8.13 -21.89
N GLU A 142 -3.94 -7.94 -20.88
CA GLU A 142 -5.20 -8.69 -20.73
C GLU A 142 -6.15 -8.41 -21.89
N ALA A 143 -6.27 -7.14 -22.33
CA ALA A 143 -7.09 -6.76 -23.47
C ALA A 143 -6.58 -7.34 -24.80
N ALA A 144 -5.24 -7.40 -24.99
CA ALA A 144 -4.64 -7.87 -26.23
C ALA A 144 -4.59 -9.41 -26.34
N THR A 145 -4.50 -10.13 -25.23
CA THR A 145 -4.17 -11.56 -25.24
C THR A 145 -5.14 -12.43 -24.45
N GLY A 146 -5.99 -11.85 -23.61
CA GLY A 146 -6.79 -12.59 -22.61
C GLY A 146 -5.97 -13.15 -21.44
N ASN A 147 -4.66 -12.93 -21.43
CA ASN A 147 -3.76 -13.45 -20.39
C ASN A 147 -3.55 -12.41 -19.27
N ARG A 148 -3.33 -12.93 -18.07
CA ARG A 148 -2.97 -12.11 -16.90
C ARG A 148 -1.55 -12.45 -16.47
N LEU A 149 -0.71 -11.41 -16.30
CA LEU A 149 0.63 -11.58 -15.77
C LEU A 149 0.55 -12.01 -14.30
N GLN A 150 1.27 -13.06 -13.97
CA GLN A 150 1.60 -13.44 -12.60
C GLN A 150 3.12 -13.37 -12.45
N ALA A 151 3.58 -12.79 -11.34
CA ALA A 151 5.01 -12.68 -11.03
C ALA A 151 5.25 -13.12 -9.60
N LEU A 152 6.38 -13.78 -9.39
CA LEU A 152 6.94 -14.12 -8.10
C LEU A 152 8.29 -13.41 -7.99
N GLY A 153 8.54 -12.77 -6.86
CA GLY A 153 9.85 -12.21 -6.53
C GLY A 153 10.58 -13.13 -5.55
N GLU A 154 11.87 -13.31 -5.76
CA GLU A 154 12.77 -13.96 -4.80
C GLU A 154 13.68 -12.90 -4.19
N LEU A 155 13.79 -12.90 -2.86
CA LEU A 155 14.69 -12.02 -2.11
C LEU A 155 15.83 -12.86 -1.56
N GLU A 156 17.01 -12.70 -2.13
CA GLU A 156 18.22 -13.40 -1.70
C GLU A 156 19.14 -12.46 -0.92
N TYR A 157 19.65 -12.92 0.21
CA TYR A 157 20.56 -12.14 1.04
C TYR A 157 21.44 -13.04 1.91
N TYR A 158 22.53 -12.46 2.38
CA TYR A 158 23.40 -13.11 3.36
C TYR A 158 23.18 -12.50 4.74
N LEU A 159 23.20 -13.35 5.78
CA LEU A 159 23.26 -12.93 7.17
C LEU A 159 24.71 -13.06 7.66
N PHE A 160 25.22 -11.99 8.22
CA PHE A 160 26.56 -11.96 8.81
C PHE A 160 26.44 -11.77 10.32
N SER A 161 27.17 -12.58 11.10
CA SER A 161 27.27 -12.39 12.56
C SER A 161 28.28 -11.30 12.90
N ASP A 162 29.37 -11.21 12.11
CA ASP A 162 30.44 -10.24 12.28
C ASP A 162 30.90 -9.72 10.93
N VAL A 163 31.23 -8.44 10.87
CA VAL A 163 31.83 -7.80 9.70
C VAL A 163 33.09 -7.08 10.14
N GLU A 164 34.26 -7.59 9.73
CA GLU A 164 35.53 -6.89 9.90
C GLU A 164 35.82 -6.10 8.62
N THR A 165 36.02 -4.79 8.77
CA THR A 165 36.54 -3.93 7.68
C THR A 165 38.03 -3.81 7.81
N LEU A 166 38.74 -4.25 6.78
CA LEU A 166 40.20 -4.11 6.64
C LEU A 166 40.56 -2.68 6.24
#